data_40d00ab25f71747629c140990674f119
#
_entry.id   40d00ab25f71747629c140990674f119
#
_cell.length_a   1.000
_cell.length_b   1.000
_cell.length_c   1.000
_cell.angle_alpha   90.00
_cell.angle_beta   90.00
_cell.angle_gamma   90.00
#
_symmetry.space_group_name_H-M   'P 1'
#
loop_
_entity.id
_entity.type
_entity.pdbx_description
1 polymer ?
#
loop_
_entity_poly.entity_id
_entity_poly.type
_entity_poly.pdbx_seq_one_letter_code
_entity_poly.pdbx_strand_id
1 'polypeptide(L)'
;MIKDIENSIIDSANTIMQSTSLSEKISNSIEAIINCYQNGHKVIIFGNGGSAADAQHIAAEFIGRFELERKSLAAIALTTDTSVITSLSNDYDYDVIFSRQCESLVSKGDVVIGISTSGNSKNVYEGIKTSKNKGASIITLLGNKGGKIKELSDISIIVDSSITSQIQEAHRVIYHIICKIVERQLSEK
;
A
#
# COMPACT_ATOMS: atom_id res chain seq x y z
N MET A 1 -15.13 -30.67 -0.23
CA MET A 1 -15.50 -29.43 -0.94
C MET A 1 -16.24 -28.43 -0.04
N ILE A 2 -17.48 -28.69 0.47
CA ILE A 2 -18.21 -27.72 1.32
C ILE A 2 -17.39 -27.38 2.57
N LYS A 3 -16.94 -28.38 3.33
CA LYS A 3 -16.11 -28.21 4.51
C LYS A 3 -14.80 -27.46 4.25
N ASP A 4 -14.20 -27.63 3.09
CA ASP A 4 -12.96 -26.91 2.70
C ASP A 4 -13.26 -25.44 2.43
N ILE A 5 -14.42 -25.13 1.84
CA ILE A 5 -14.89 -23.75 1.63
C ILE A 5 -15.13 -23.08 2.98
N GLU A 6 -15.85 -23.73 3.89
CA GLU A 6 -16.12 -23.22 5.23
C GLU A 6 -14.83 -22.94 6.01
N ASN A 7 -13.90 -23.90 6.01
CA ASN A 7 -12.59 -23.73 6.67
C ASN A 7 -11.80 -22.58 6.07
N SER A 8 -11.76 -22.44 4.75
CA SER A 8 -11.05 -21.32 4.09
C SER A 8 -11.61 -19.95 4.49
N ILE A 9 -12.94 -19.83 4.58
CA ILE A 9 -13.59 -18.59 5.03
C ILE A 9 -13.24 -18.30 6.50
N ILE A 10 -13.28 -19.33 7.37
CA ILE A 10 -12.96 -19.19 8.78
C ILE A 10 -11.50 -18.79 8.97
N ASP A 11 -10.56 -19.39 8.25
CA ASP A 11 -9.13 -19.08 8.34
C ASP A 11 -8.84 -17.64 7.90
N SER A 12 -9.48 -17.18 6.82
CA SER A 12 -9.39 -15.79 6.37
C SER A 12 -9.96 -14.81 7.41
N ALA A 13 -11.13 -15.12 7.96
CA ALA A 13 -11.74 -14.31 9.01
C ALA A 13 -10.84 -14.22 10.26
N ASN A 14 -10.22 -15.32 10.67
CA ASN A 14 -9.30 -15.36 11.80
C ASN A 14 -8.06 -14.48 11.54
N THR A 15 -7.48 -14.51 10.34
CA THR A 15 -6.34 -13.66 9.96
C THR A 15 -6.72 -12.17 10.01
N ILE A 16 -7.92 -11.82 9.53
CA ILE A 16 -8.44 -10.45 9.63
C ILE A 16 -8.63 -10.04 11.09
N MET A 17 -9.22 -10.89 11.93
CA MET A 17 -9.42 -10.61 13.35
C MET A 17 -8.09 -10.42 14.10
N GLN A 18 -7.07 -11.24 13.83
CA GLN A 18 -5.74 -11.09 14.40
C GLN A 18 -5.08 -9.76 14.03
N SER A 19 -5.44 -9.18 12.88
CA SER A 19 -4.94 -7.87 12.44
C SER A 19 -5.38 -6.70 13.34
N THR A 20 -6.29 -6.90 14.30
CA THR A 20 -6.61 -5.92 15.35
C THR A 20 -5.41 -5.55 16.20
N SER A 21 -4.43 -6.44 16.34
CA SER A 21 -3.15 -6.17 17.00
C SER A 21 -2.30 -5.11 16.28
N LEU A 22 -2.63 -4.77 15.02
CA LEU A 22 -1.93 -3.77 14.20
C LEU A 22 -2.56 -2.38 14.31
N SER A 23 -3.57 -2.17 15.15
CA SER A 23 -4.35 -0.92 15.24
C SER A 23 -3.47 0.31 15.47
N GLU A 24 -2.44 0.24 16.30
CA GLU A 24 -1.50 1.36 16.51
C GLU A 24 -0.74 1.72 15.23
N LYS A 25 -0.23 0.74 14.49
CA LYS A 25 0.47 0.96 13.22
C LYS A 25 -0.45 1.50 12.14
N ILE A 26 -1.70 1.05 12.11
CA ILE A 26 -2.74 1.56 11.21
C ILE A 26 -3.04 3.02 11.56
N SER A 27 -3.18 3.37 12.85
CA SER A 27 -3.37 4.75 13.30
C SER A 27 -2.21 5.66 12.88
N ASN A 28 -0.97 5.24 13.12
CA ASN A 28 0.22 6.00 12.73
C ASN A 28 0.27 6.21 11.19
N SER A 29 -0.17 5.22 10.41
CA SER A 29 -0.25 5.35 8.95
C SER A 29 -1.31 6.38 8.52
N ILE A 30 -2.46 6.39 9.19
CA ILE A 30 -3.53 7.36 8.96
C ILE A 30 -3.03 8.78 9.26
N GLU A 31 -2.35 8.99 10.39
CA GLU A 31 -1.78 10.28 10.76
C GLU A 31 -0.74 10.78 9.74
N ALA A 32 0.15 9.89 9.29
CA ALA A 32 1.14 10.21 8.26
C ALA A 32 0.49 10.64 6.93
N ILE A 33 -0.58 9.97 6.50
CA ILE A 33 -1.32 10.30 5.28
C ILE A 33 -2.07 11.63 5.45
N ILE A 34 -2.72 11.86 6.58
CA ILE A 34 -3.41 13.13 6.87
C ILE A 34 -2.41 14.29 6.82
N ASN A 35 -1.27 14.15 7.51
CA ASN A 35 -0.22 15.17 7.50
C ASN A 35 0.34 15.43 6.09
N CYS A 36 0.50 14.39 5.27
CA CYS A 36 0.90 14.50 3.87
C CYS A 36 -0.08 15.40 3.10
N TYR A 37 -1.37 15.12 3.16
CA TYR A 37 -2.38 15.90 2.45
C TYR A 37 -2.54 17.33 2.98
N GLN A 38 -2.46 17.55 4.28
CA GLN A 38 -2.53 18.89 4.89
C GLN A 38 -1.37 19.79 4.48
N ASN A 39 -0.23 19.20 4.12
CA ASN A 39 0.94 19.92 3.61
C ASN A 39 1.00 19.98 2.07
N GLY A 40 -0.07 19.60 1.36
CA GLY A 40 -0.16 19.73 -0.10
C GLY A 40 0.62 18.66 -0.88
N HIS A 41 0.98 17.57 -0.24
CA HIS A 41 1.68 16.44 -0.85
C HIS A 41 0.68 15.36 -1.35
N LYS A 42 1.21 14.26 -1.89
CA LYS A 42 0.43 13.18 -2.50
C LYS A 42 0.82 11.81 -1.96
N VAL A 43 -0.06 10.84 -2.18
CA VAL A 43 0.20 9.42 -1.89
C VAL A 43 0.54 8.68 -3.18
N ILE A 44 1.63 7.89 -3.15
CA ILE A 44 2.07 7.07 -4.28
C ILE A 44 2.05 5.61 -3.84
N ILE A 45 1.44 4.73 -4.64
CA ILE A 45 1.16 3.35 -4.25
C ILE A 45 1.66 2.39 -5.33
N PHE A 46 2.27 1.27 -4.92
CA PHE A 46 2.67 0.21 -5.84
C PHE A 46 2.80 -1.15 -5.16
N GLY A 47 2.70 -2.19 -5.98
CA GLY A 47 2.83 -3.59 -5.62
C GLY A 47 2.69 -4.47 -6.87
N ASN A 48 2.75 -5.79 -6.72
CA ASN A 48 2.67 -6.73 -7.83
C ASN A 48 1.38 -7.57 -7.78
N GLY A 49 0.89 -8.03 -8.90
CA GLY A 49 -0.26 -8.95 -9.00
C GLY A 49 -1.51 -8.43 -8.29
N GLY A 50 -2.03 -9.17 -7.31
CA GLY A 50 -3.16 -8.73 -6.48
C GLY A 50 -2.87 -7.44 -5.72
N SER A 51 -1.63 -7.27 -5.25
CA SER A 51 -1.19 -6.03 -4.61
C SER A 51 -1.10 -4.84 -5.58
N ALA A 52 -0.93 -5.08 -6.89
CA ALA A 52 -1.05 -4.03 -7.90
C ALA A 52 -2.51 -3.58 -8.08
N ALA A 53 -3.46 -4.52 -8.03
CA ALA A 53 -4.88 -4.20 -8.04
C ALA A 53 -5.28 -3.42 -6.77
N ASP A 54 -4.75 -3.79 -5.60
CA ASP A 54 -4.97 -3.06 -4.36
C ASP A 54 -4.39 -1.64 -4.42
N ALA A 55 -3.21 -1.45 -5.03
CA ALA A 55 -2.63 -0.11 -5.24
C ALA A 55 -3.55 0.81 -6.08
N GLN A 56 -4.14 0.27 -7.14
CA GLN A 56 -5.11 0.99 -7.97
C GLN A 56 -6.40 1.29 -7.19
N HIS A 57 -6.87 0.35 -6.38
CA HIS A 57 -8.06 0.52 -5.55
C HIS A 57 -7.84 1.63 -4.52
N ILE A 58 -6.75 1.61 -3.78
CA ILE A 58 -6.40 2.68 -2.82
C ILE A 58 -6.35 4.06 -3.51
N ALA A 59 -5.71 4.15 -4.68
CA ALA A 59 -5.65 5.41 -5.43
C ALA A 59 -7.05 5.89 -5.86
N ALA A 60 -7.92 4.97 -6.27
CA ALA A 60 -9.30 5.30 -6.64
C ALA A 60 -10.11 5.83 -5.44
N GLU A 61 -9.94 5.23 -4.26
CA GLU A 61 -10.63 5.67 -3.04
C GLU A 61 -10.18 7.08 -2.62
N PHE A 62 -8.92 7.44 -2.79
CA PHE A 62 -8.42 8.79 -2.49
C PHE A 62 -8.82 9.82 -3.55
N ILE A 63 -8.72 9.50 -4.84
CA ILE A 63 -9.05 10.42 -5.94
C ILE A 63 -10.55 10.65 -6.04
N GLY A 64 -11.35 9.60 -5.97
CA GLY A 64 -12.80 9.67 -5.97
C GLY A 64 -13.35 10.05 -4.60
N ARG A 65 -14.01 9.14 -3.96
CA ARG A 65 -14.46 9.21 -2.56
C ARG A 65 -14.62 7.80 -2.01
N PHE A 66 -14.51 7.62 -0.72
CA PHE A 66 -14.83 6.36 -0.05
C PHE A 66 -16.31 6.30 0.34
N GLU A 67 -16.74 7.10 1.30
CA GLU A 67 -18.13 7.17 1.77
C GLU A 67 -18.68 8.61 1.72
N LEU A 68 -17.84 9.64 1.93
CA LEU A 68 -18.25 11.02 2.08
C LEU A 68 -17.91 11.85 0.84
N GLU A 69 -18.79 12.81 0.52
CA GLU A 69 -18.48 13.78 -0.54
C GLU A 69 -17.42 14.77 -0.05
N ARG A 70 -16.31 14.91 -0.81
CA ARG A 70 -15.17 15.77 -0.48
C ARG A 70 -14.33 16.12 -1.70
N LYS A 71 -13.39 17.03 -1.53
CA LYS A 71 -12.38 17.31 -2.55
C LYS A 71 -11.51 16.08 -2.81
N SER A 72 -11.11 15.90 -4.08
CA SER A 72 -10.17 14.85 -4.48
C SER A 72 -8.85 14.97 -3.71
N LEU A 73 -8.31 13.82 -3.28
CA LEU A 73 -7.01 13.69 -2.65
C LEU A 73 -6.01 13.12 -3.66
N ALA A 74 -4.85 13.78 -3.81
CA ALA A 74 -3.88 13.41 -4.82
C ALA A 74 -3.24 12.04 -4.53
N ALA A 75 -3.51 11.04 -5.38
CA ALA A 75 -2.94 9.70 -5.27
C ALA A 75 -2.55 9.14 -6.65
N ILE A 76 -1.49 8.33 -6.69
CA ILE A 76 -0.99 7.74 -7.93
C ILE A 76 -0.67 6.27 -7.70
N ALA A 77 -1.29 5.37 -8.47
CA ALA A 77 -0.87 3.97 -8.53
C ALA A 77 0.15 3.80 -9.68
N LEU A 78 1.38 3.40 -9.36
CA LEU A 78 2.45 3.19 -10.36
C LEU A 78 2.28 1.90 -11.18
N THR A 79 1.10 1.32 -11.16
CA THR A 79 0.76 0.02 -11.75
C THR A 79 -0.17 0.13 -12.95
N THR A 80 -0.44 1.35 -13.44
CA THR A 80 -1.46 1.60 -14.45
C THR A 80 -0.89 1.94 -15.83
N ASP A 81 0.27 2.58 -15.90
CA ASP A 81 0.89 2.93 -17.18
C ASP A 81 1.62 1.74 -17.78
N THR A 82 0.92 1.02 -18.65
CA THR A 82 1.45 -0.18 -19.30
C THR A 82 2.63 0.12 -20.22
N SER A 83 2.68 1.31 -20.83
CA SER A 83 3.80 1.71 -21.69
C SER A 83 5.07 1.89 -20.86
N VAL A 84 4.97 2.56 -19.71
CA VAL A 84 6.11 2.73 -18.79
C VAL A 84 6.58 1.38 -18.24
N ILE A 85 5.67 0.55 -17.76
CA ILE A 85 6.01 -0.75 -17.18
C ILE A 85 6.67 -1.66 -18.21
N THR A 86 6.11 -1.75 -19.41
CA THR A 86 6.61 -2.66 -20.45
C THR A 86 7.92 -2.18 -21.04
N SER A 87 8.10 -0.87 -21.29
CA SER A 87 9.37 -0.34 -21.79
C SER A 87 10.50 -0.52 -20.79
N LEU A 88 10.26 -0.18 -19.51
CA LEU A 88 11.27 -0.36 -18.48
C LEU A 88 11.66 -1.84 -18.27
N SER A 89 10.67 -2.75 -18.33
CA SER A 89 10.92 -4.18 -18.23
C SER A 89 11.71 -4.72 -19.42
N ASN A 90 11.47 -4.20 -20.65
CA ASN A 90 12.13 -4.62 -21.86
C ASN A 90 13.54 -4.06 -21.99
N ASP A 91 13.71 -2.78 -21.67
CA ASP A 91 14.96 -2.05 -21.93
C ASP A 91 15.98 -2.20 -20.77
N TYR A 92 15.49 -2.50 -19.56
CA TYR A 92 16.33 -2.67 -18.37
C TYR A 92 16.04 -4.01 -17.67
N ASP A 93 15.13 -3.99 -16.68
CA ASP A 93 14.73 -5.16 -15.88
C ASP A 93 13.39 -4.88 -15.20
N TYR A 94 12.63 -5.95 -14.89
CA TYR A 94 11.40 -5.84 -14.10
C TYR A 94 11.64 -5.25 -12.69
N ASP A 95 12.84 -5.37 -12.18
CA ASP A 95 13.23 -4.86 -10.87
C ASP A 95 13.21 -3.33 -10.76
N VAL A 96 13.31 -2.61 -11.88
CA VAL A 96 13.39 -1.14 -11.90
C VAL A 96 12.07 -0.43 -12.19
N ILE A 97 11.00 -1.16 -12.48
CA ILE A 97 9.73 -0.57 -12.94
C ILE A 97 9.13 0.45 -11.97
N PHE A 98 9.27 0.25 -10.67
CA PHE A 98 8.80 1.20 -9.65
C PHE A 98 9.88 2.25 -9.30
N SER A 99 11.15 1.86 -9.18
CA SER A 99 12.21 2.81 -8.83
C SER A 99 12.37 3.93 -9.86
N ARG A 100 12.29 3.62 -11.15
CA ARG A 100 12.36 4.63 -12.24
C ARG A 100 11.18 5.60 -12.21
N GLN A 101 9.98 5.11 -11.92
CA GLN A 101 8.81 5.98 -11.73
C GLN A 101 8.95 6.83 -10.46
N CYS A 102 9.45 6.26 -9.36
CA CYS A 102 9.70 6.98 -8.12
C CYS A 102 10.74 8.09 -8.29
N GLU A 103 11.79 7.89 -9.11
CA GLU A 103 12.77 8.94 -9.42
C GLU A 103 12.11 10.22 -9.98
N SER A 104 11.08 10.06 -10.80
CA SER A 104 10.39 11.17 -11.46
C SER A 104 9.24 11.74 -10.64
N LEU A 105 8.46 10.89 -9.98
CA LEU A 105 7.14 11.24 -9.44
C LEU A 105 7.14 11.52 -7.94
N VAL A 106 8.08 10.93 -7.18
CA VAL A 106 8.17 11.12 -5.72
C VAL A 106 8.87 12.44 -5.40
N SER A 107 8.33 13.18 -4.46
CA SER A 107 8.89 14.41 -3.90
C SER A 107 9.04 14.30 -2.38
N LYS A 108 9.89 15.12 -1.78
CA LYS A 108 10.01 15.20 -0.32
C LYS A 108 8.66 15.58 0.29
N GLY A 109 8.25 14.87 1.33
CA GLY A 109 6.98 15.06 2.03
C GLY A 109 5.82 14.20 1.51
N ASP A 110 5.98 13.54 0.35
CA ASP A 110 5.00 12.54 -0.10
C ASP A 110 4.96 11.34 0.82
N VAL A 111 3.85 10.61 0.81
CA VAL A 111 3.74 9.28 1.40
C VAL A 111 3.81 8.24 0.28
N VAL A 112 4.63 7.22 0.48
CA VAL A 112 4.71 6.07 -0.42
C VAL A 112 4.20 4.82 0.29
N ILE A 113 3.24 4.13 -0.33
CA ILE A 113 2.69 2.87 0.17
C ILE A 113 3.19 1.73 -0.73
N GLY A 114 4.10 0.92 -0.20
CA GLY A 114 4.59 -0.28 -0.87
C GLY A 114 3.86 -1.53 -0.37
N ILE A 115 3.35 -2.36 -1.30
CA ILE A 115 2.56 -3.55 -0.96
C ILE A 115 3.29 -4.81 -1.43
N SER A 116 3.62 -5.73 -0.50
CA SER A 116 4.27 -7.00 -0.82
C SER A 116 3.94 -8.08 0.20
N THR A 117 3.20 -9.12 -0.19
CA THR A 117 2.83 -10.22 0.69
C THR A 117 4.04 -10.99 1.23
N SER A 118 5.11 -11.11 0.46
CA SER A 118 6.35 -11.77 0.89
C SER A 118 7.31 -10.85 1.66
N GLY A 119 7.18 -9.53 1.48
CA GLY A 119 8.15 -8.54 1.96
C GLY A 119 9.51 -8.59 1.25
N ASN A 120 9.61 -9.32 0.11
CA ASN A 120 10.88 -9.58 -0.58
C ASN A 120 10.84 -9.29 -2.09
N SER A 121 9.78 -8.72 -2.62
CA SER A 121 9.68 -8.33 -4.03
C SER A 121 10.73 -7.28 -4.36
N LYS A 122 11.66 -7.59 -5.25
CA LYS A 122 12.85 -6.77 -5.53
C LYS A 122 12.48 -5.41 -6.11
N ASN A 123 11.57 -5.36 -7.08
CA ASN A 123 11.07 -4.10 -7.65
C ASN A 123 10.38 -3.21 -6.60
N VAL A 124 9.61 -3.78 -5.68
CA VAL A 124 9.00 -3.03 -4.57
C VAL A 124 10.08 -2.50 -3.62
N TYR A 125 11.08 -3.32 -3.28
CA TYR A 125 12.21 -2.91 -2.46
C TYR A 125 12.96 -1.72 -3.08
N GLU A 126 13.32 -1.80 -4.37
CA GLU A 126 14.04 -0.72 -5.06
C GLU A 126 13.20 0.56 -5.19
N GLY A 127 11.88 0.42 -5.43
CA GLY A 127 10.96 1.56 -5.43
C GLY A 127 10.89 2.28 -4.07
N ILE A 128 10.79 1.51 -2.99
CA ILE A 128 10.80 2.05 -1.62
C ILE A 128 12.12 2.72 -1.29
N LYS A 129 13.25 2.07 -1.59
CA LYS A 129 14.59 2.62 -1.37
C LYS A 129 14.77 3.96 -2.09
N THR A 130 14.36 4.04 -3.34
CA THR A 130 14.40 5.28 -4.13
C THR A 130 13.53 6.37 -3.51
N SER A 131 12.32 6.02 -3.10
CA SER A 131 11.38 6.95 -2.47
C SER A 131 11.89 7.50 -1.14
N LYS A 132 12.48 6.65 -0.32
CA LYS A 132 13.11 7.04 0.96
C LYS A 132 14.26 8.02 0.74
N ASN A 133 15.10 7.76 -0.24
CA ASN A 133 16.22 8.66 -0.61
C ASN A 133 15.74 10.03 -1.10
N LYS A 134 14.52 10.12 -1.62
CA LYS A 134 13.87 11.38 -2.03
C LYS A 134 13.15 12.10 -0.88
N GLY A 135 13.16 11.54 0.33
CA GLY A 135 12.56 12.14 1.52
C GLY A 135 11.05 11.92 1.65
N ALA A 136 10.51 10.90 1.04
CA ALA A 136 9.14 10.45 1.28
C ALA A 136 9.04 9.66 2.58
N SER A 137 7.87 9.70 3.22
CA SER A 137 7.52 8.79 4.33
C SER A 137 7.06 7.46 3.78
N ILE A 138 7.60 6.37 4.31
CA ILE A 138 7.38 5.02 3.79
C ILE A 138 6.44 4.22 4.69
N ILE A 139 5.29 3.86 4.14
CA ILE A 139 4.33 2.92 4.74
C ILE A 139 4.37 1.63 3.93
N THR A 140 4.33 0.48 4.59
CA THR A 140 4.29 -0.80 3.87
C THR A 140 3.19 -1.71 4.40
N LEU A 141 2.49 -2.37 3.47
CA LEU A 141 1.57 -3.48 3.75
C LEU A 141 2.27 -4.78 3.38
N LEU A 142 2.61 -5.56 4.38
CA LEU A 142 3.44 -6.76 4.24
C LEU A 142 2.75 -7.99 4.84
N GLY A 143 3.25 -9.14 4.48
CA GLY A 143 2.88 -10.43 5.09
C GLY A 143 4.09 -11.18 5.60
N ASN A 144 3.89 -12.43 5.98
CA ASN A 144 4.93 -13.26 6.56
C ASN A 144 5.57 -12.57 7.79
N LYS A 145 6.86 -12.28 7.75
CA LYS A 145 7.59 -11.56 8.79
C LYS A 145 8.15 -10.22 8.29
N GLY A 146 7.58 -9.71 7.19
CA GLY A 146 7.93 -8.43 6.60
C GLY A 146 9.13 -8.44 5.65
N GLY A 147 9.89 -9.53 5.60
CA GLY A 147 11.05 -9.67 4.71
C GLY A 147 12.05 -8.53 4.82
N LYS A 148 12.78 -8.27 3.74
CA LYS A 148 13.78 -7.18 3.66
C LYS A 148 13.14 -5.79 3.58
N ILE A 149 11.91 -5.71 3.09
CA ILE A 149 11.23 -4.43 2.85
C ILE A 149 10.94 -3.70 4.16
N LYS A 150 10.61 -4.42 5.24
CA LYS A 150 10.33 -3.81 6.54
C LYS A 150 11.46 -2.92 7.08
N GLU A 151 12.71 -3.21 6.73
CA GLU A 151 13.88 -2.48 7.22
C GLU A 151 14.01 -1.07 6.62
N LEU A 152 13.38 -0.84 5.46
CA LEU A 152 13.33 0.45 4.78
C LEU A 152 12.12 1.29 5.19
N SER A 153 11.12 0.67 5.82
CA SER A 153 9.83 1.29 6.11
C SER A 153 9.88 2.13 7.38
N ASP A 154 9.21 3.26 7.38
CA ASP A 154 8.99 4.06 8.58
C ASP A 154 7.84 3.46 9.39
N ILE A 155 6.81 2.95 8.70
CA ILE A 155 5.69 2.22 9.30
C ILE A 155 5.46 0.92 8.52
N SER A 156 5.62 -0.23 9.18
CA SER A 156 5.36 -1.54 8.60
C SER A 156 4.13 -2.18 9.22
N ILE A 157 3.09 -2.40 8.41
CA ILE A 157 1.89 -3.15 8.78
C ILE A 157 2.10 -4.58 8.27
N ILE A 158 2.36 -5.52 9.18
CA ILE A 158 2.74 -6.90 8.84
C ILE A 158 1.64 -7.84 9.30
N VAL A 159 0.90 -8.40 8.33
CA VAL A 159 -0.10 -9.43 8.59
C VAL A 159 0.61 -10.76 8.91
N ASP A 160 0.31 -11.33 10.07
CA ASP A 160 0.92 -12.59 10.53
C ASP A 160 0.23 -13.79 9.88
N SER A 161 0.52 -14.00 8.61
CA SER A 161 0.15 -15.17 7.82
C SER A 161 1.21 -15.43 6.76
N SER A 162 1.39 -16.69 6.36
CA SER A 162 2.22 -17.10 5.22
C SER A 162 1.39 -17.38 3.95
N ILE A 163 0.07 -17.29 4.03
CA ILE A 163 -0.86 -17.58 2.94
C ILE A 163 -1.19 -16.29 2.22
N THR A 164 -0.76 -16.19 0.95
CA THR A 164 -0.86 -14.96 0.15
C THR A 164 -2.29 -14.42 0.05
N SER A 165 -3.30 -15.27 -0.15
CA SER A 165 -4.70 -14.84 -0.23
C SER A 165 -5.17 -14.21 1.07
N GLN A 166 -4.93 -14.85 2.22
CA GLN A 166 -5.31 -14.32 3.53
C GLN A 166 -4.62 -12.98 3.85
N ILE A 167 -3.34 -12.85 3.46
CA ILE A 167 -2.60 -11.59 3.60
C ILE A 167 -3.27 -10.49 2.77
N GLN A 168 -3.62 -10.76 1.52
CA GLN A 168 -4.28 -9.80 0.63
C GLN A 168 -5.68 -9.43 1.13
N GLU A 169 -6.45 -10.37 1.65
CA GLU A 169 -7.76 -10.12 2.25
C GLU A 169 -7.65 -9.21 3.48
N ALA A 170 -6.68 -9.46 4.35
CA ALA A 170 -6.40 -8.59 5.50
C ALA A 170 -5.90 -7.20 5.07
N HIS A 171 -5.00 -7.10 4.06
CA HIS A 171 -4.57 -5.83 3.48
C HIS A 171 -5.76 -5.02 2.99
N ARG A 172 -6.73 -5.67 2.33
CA ARG A 172 -7.95 -5.01 1.84
C ARG A 172 -8.77 -4.39 2.96
N VAL A 173 -9.00 -5.10 4.03
CA VAL A 173 -9.69 -4.57 5.21
C VAL A 173 -8.92 -3.40 5.81
N ILE A 174 -7.60 -3.53 5.94
CA ILE A 174 -6.73 -2.51 6.53
C ILE A 174 -6.75 -1.21 5.71
N TYR A 175 -6.55 -1.27 4.38
CA TYR A 175 -6.54 -0.04 3.59
C TYR A 175 -7.92 0.60 3.46
N HIS A 176 -9.01 -0.16 3.49
CA HIS A 176 -10.35 0.42 3.57
C HIS A 176 -10.55 1.22 4.86
N ILE A 177 -10.07 0.69 6.00
CA ILE A 177 -10.08 1.42 7.28
C ILE A 177 -9.25 2.70 7.18
N ILE A 178 -8.05 2.64 6.57
CA ILE A 178 -7.20 3.80 6.36
C ILE A 178 -7.93 4.85 5.50
N CYS A 179 -8.46 4.47 4.34
CA CYS A 179 -9.17 5.37 3.44
C CYS A 179 -10.38 6.03 4.13
N LYS A 180 -11.19 5.23 4.83
CA LYS A 180 -12.37 5.70 5.56
C LYS A 180 -12.03 6.75 6.62
N ILE A 181 -11.01 6.48 7.45
CA ILE A 181 -10.68 7.38 8.56
C ILE A 181 -9.97 8.64 8.05
N VAL A 182 -9.07 8.51 7.05
CA VAL A 182 -8.44 9.68 6.39
C VAL A 182 -9.50 10.58 5.78
N GLU A 183 -10.46 10.01 5.03
CA GLU A 183 -11.55 10.76 4.43
C GLU A 183 -12.33 11.53 5.49
N ARG A 184 -12.78 10.87 6.56
CA ARG A 184 -13.57 11.50 7.63
C ARG A 184 -12.81 12.66 8.27
N GLN A 185 -11.55 12.47 8.62
CA GLN A 185 -10.73 13.50 9.27
C GLN A 185 -10.44 14.71 8.38
N LEU A 186 -10.40 14.53 7.07
CA LEU A 186 -10.17 15.63 6.12
C LEU A 186 -11.47 16.28 5.64
N SER A 187 -12.63 15.64 5.84
CA SER A 187 -13.95 16.20 5.50
C SER A 187 -14.55 17.05 6.62
N GLU A 188 -14.16 16.82 7.87
CA GLU A 188 -14.65 17.54 9.06
C GLU A 188 -14.00 18.95 9.24
N LYS A 189 -13.18 19.38 8.29
CA LYS A 189 -12.51 20.71 8.27
C LYS A 189 -12.95 21.52 7.05
#